data_d52acde4da5c3dcec817dc06ef8adff1
#
_entry.id   d52acde4da5c3dcec817dc06ef8adff1
#
_cell.length_a   1.000
_cell.length_b   1.000
_cell.length_c   1.000
_cell.angle_alpha   90.00
_cell.angle_beta   90.00
_cell.angle_gamma   90.00
#
_symmetry.space_group_name_H-M   'P 1'
#
loop_
_entity.id
_entity.type
_entity.pdbx_description
1 polymer ?
#
loop_
_entity_poly.entity_id
_entity_poly.type
_entity_poly.pdbx_seq_one_letter_code
_entity_poly.pdbx_strand_id
1 'polypeptide(L)'
;MIDTYSGLKYDEFVVIRNDEYEGVFNKLQMFDLYKNGQNIYFDLDVIIKGDCNHFLRKELTVCHAWWRDAWHTPLNSSIISWCGDRSDVFDFFIKDPEYYMLKYNLGIDQLLYENINLQTYNESDGYCSYQTVTSEENYSVYLFNQLYQKMRLPGWHKKYQLPL
;
A
#
# COMPACT_ATOMS: atom_id res chain seq x y z
N MET A 1 5.91 7.39 1.01
CA MET A 1 7.23 7.90 0.63
C MET A 1 7.71 8.85 1.71
N ILE A 2 9.02 8.87 1.99
CA ILE A 2 9.63 9.80 2.93
C ILE A 2 10.17 10.94 2.06
N ASP A 3 9.73 12.15 2.28
CA ASP A 3 10.16 13.34 1.54
C ASP A 3 11.42 13.98 2.12
N THR A 4 11.77 13.62 3.37
CA THR A 4 12.97 14.09 4.06
C THR A 4 13.70 12.94 4.76
N TYR A 5 15.04 13.03 4.81
CA TYR A 5 15.84 12.08 5.57
C TYR A 5 15.54 12.19 7.07
N SER A 6 15.06 11.11 7.66
CA SER A 6 14.64 11.05 9.06
C SER A 6 15.62 10.32 10.00
N GLY A 7 16.81 9.98 9.53
CA GLY A 7 17.79 9.16 10.27
C GLY A 7 17.43 7.67 10.37
N LEU A 8 16.43 7.21 9.64
CA LEU A 8 16.06 5.80 9.57
C LEU A 8 17.17 4.98 8.90
N LYS A 9 17.36 3.76 9.35
CA LYS A 9 18.23 2.80 8.66
C LYS A 9 17.51 2.26 7.43
N TYR A 10 18.18 2.32 6.29
CA TYR A 10 17.70 1.80 5.02
C TYR A 10 18.91 1.30 4.21
N ASP A 11 18.68 0.36 3.30
CA ASP A 11 19.73 -0.18 2.42
C ASP A 11 19.95 0.74 1.22
N GLU A 12 18.88 1.35 0.71
CA GLU A 12 18.93 2.24 -0.44
C GLU A 12 17.96 3.40 -0.28
N PHE A 13 18.35 4.59 -0.73
CA PHE A 13 17.49 5.76 -0.83
C PHE A 13 17.20 6.05 -2.31
N VAL A 14 15.93 5.90 -2.69
CA VAL A 14 15.49 6.15 -4.06
C VAL A 14 14.69 7.43 -4.12
N VAL A 15 15.20 8.39 -4.89
CA VAL A 15 14.48 9.63 -5.17
C VAL A 15 13.47 9.37 -6.28
N ILE A 16 12.20 9.68 -6.04
CA ILE A 16 11.18 9.64 -7.10
C ILE A 16 11.54 10.66 -8.19
N ARG A 17 11.37 10.25 -9.45
CA ARG A 17 11.80 11.06 -10.60
C ARG A 17 10.90 12.24 -10.88
N ASN A 18 9.64 12.14 -10.48
CA ASN A 18 8.63 13.16 -10.72
C ASN A 18 7.76 13.30 -9.47
N ASP A 19 7.71 14.51 -8.91
CA ASP A 19 6.89 14.89 -7.76
C ASP A 19 5.61 15.66 -8.17
N GLU A 20 5.34 15.76 -9.47
CA GLU A 20 4.16 16.46 -10.00
C GLU A 20 2.85 15.69 -9.75
N TYR A 21 2.94 14.40 -9.40
CA TYR A 21 1.74 13.61 -9.11
C TYR A 21 1.28 13.84 -7.67
N GLU A 22 -0.02 14.02 -7.50
CA GLU A 22 -0.57 14.31 -6.19
C GLU A 22 -0.58 13.07 -5.27
N GLY A 23 -0.10 13.25 -4.05
CA GLY A 23 -0.24 12.32 -2.94
C GLY A 23 0.14 10.88 -3.27
N VAL A 24 -0.83 9.96 -3.15
CA VAL A 24 -0.64 8.52 -3.31
C VAL A 24 -0.33 8.07 -4.74
N PHE A 25 -0.59 8.90 -5.76
CA PHE A 25 -0.27 8.56 -7.16
C PHE A 25 1.23 8.46 -7.40
N ASN A 26 2.04 9.14 -6.61
CA ASN A 26 3.50 9.05 -6.69
C ASN A 26 4.01 7.63 -6.48
N LYS A 27 3.32 6.78 -5.73
CA LYS A 27 3.77 5.40 -5.53
C LYS A 27 3.65 4.52 -6.79
N LEU A 28 2.88 4.93 -7.81
CA LEU A 28 2.82 4.20 -9.07
C LEU A 28 4.17 4.16 -9.81
N GLN A 29 5.06 5.13 -9.54
CA GLN A 29 6.41 5.15 -10.12
C GLN A 29 7.25 3.93 -9.72
N MET A 30 6.93 3.26 -8.60
CA MET A 30 7.66 2.06 -8.17
C MET A 30 7.60 0.93 -9.21
N PHE A 31 6.52 0.85 -10.00
CA PHE A 31 6.39 -0.15 -11.05
C PHE A 31 7.33 0.07 -12.24
N ASP A 32 7.73 1.34 -12.49
CA ASP A 32 8.76 1.68 -13.47
C ASP A 32 10.17 1.57 -12.89
N LEU A 33 10.34 1.80 -11.59
CA LEU A 33 11.65 1.75 -10.93
C LEU A 33 12.11 0.32 -10.63
N TYR A 34 11.18 -0.58 -10.27
CA TYR A 34 11.49 -1.94 -9.81
C TYR A 34 10.92 -3.00 -10.75
N LYS A 35 11.61 -3.19 -11.91
CA LYS A 35 11.18 -4.09 -12.99
C LYS A 35 11.73 -5.51 -12.88
N ASN A 36 12.60 -5.78 -11.93
CA ASN A 36 13.30 -7.05 -11.85
C ASN A 36 13.10 -7.73 -10.51
N GLY A 37 13.08 -9.07 -10.55
CA GLY A 37 13.02 -9.88 -9.34
C GLY A 37 11.69 -9.84 -8.62
N GLN A 38 11.73 -10.24 -7.36
CA GLN A 38 10.58 -10.26 -6.48
C GLN A 38 10.50 -8.95 -5.70
N ASN A 39 9.36 -8.30 -5.76
CA ASN A 39 9.12 -7.01 -5.12
C ASN A 39 7.99 -7.11 -4.12
N ILE A 40 8.09 -6.36 -3.03
CA ILE A 40 7.03 -6.11 -2.08
C ILE A 40 7.10 -4.68 -1.58
N TYR A 41 5.97 -4.02 -1.57
CA TYR A 41 5.80 -2.66 -1.08
C TYR A 41 4.89 -2.66 0.14
N PHE A 42 5.24 -1.85 1.12
CA PHE A 42 4.41 -1.53 2.29
C PHE A 42 4.26 -0.02 2.41
N ASP A 43 3.04 0.46 2.71
CA ASP A 43 2.83 1.85 3.10
C ASP A 43 3.55 2.15 4.43
N LEU A 44 3.84 3.42 4.70
CA LEU A 44 4.54 3.85 5.91
C LEU A 44 3.70 3.68 7.19
N ASP A 45 2.39 3.62 7.05
CA ASP A 45 1.45 3.45 8.15
C ASP A 45 1.08 1.99 8.41
N VAL A 46 1.99 1.07 8.13
CA VAL A 46 1.84 -0.35 8.49
C VAL A 46 2.79 -0.74 9.60
N ILE A 47 2.39 -1.70 10.42
CA ILE A 47 3.26 -2.36 11.40
C ILE A 47 3.53 -3.78 10.93
N ILE A 48 4.81 -4.11 10.77
CA ILE A 48 5.30 -5.45 10.44
C ILE A 48 5.79 -6.10 11.73
N LYS A 49 5.21 -7.25 12.10
CA LYS A 49 5.54 -7.98 13.34
C LYS A 49 6.32 -9.26 13.12
N GLY A 50 6.37 -9.75 11.91
CA GLY A 50 6.98 -11.05 11.63
C GLY A 50 7.54 -11.17 10.22
N ASP A 51 7.78 -12.41 9.82
CA ASP A 51 8.24 -12.71 8.47
C ASP A 51 7.15 -12.35 7.44
N CYS A 52 7.55 -11.63 6.41
CA CYS A 52 6.70 -11.20 5.31
C CYS A 52 6.92 -11.99 4.02
N ASN A 53 7.74 -13.03 4.02
CA ASN A 53 8.02 -13.83 2.81
C ASN A 53 6.75 -14.46 2.24
N HIS A 54 5.78 -14.78 3.09
CA HIS A 54 4.49 -15.33 2.68
C HIS A 54 3.60 -14.34 1.91
N PHE A 55 3.95 -13.04 1.88
CA PHE A 55 3.30 -12.03 1.01
C PHE A 55 3.93 -11.94 -0.38
N LEU A 56 5.07 -12.58 -0.65
CA LEU A 56 5.67 -12.56 -1.97
C LEU A 56 4.80 -13.32 -2.97
N ARG A 57 4.46 -12.67 -4.09
CA ARG A 57 3.60 -13.24 -5.16
C ARG A 57 4.26 -13.01 -6.52
N LYS A 58 4.00 -13.92 -7.45
CA LYS A 58 4.44 -13.76 -8.85
C LYS A 58 3.61 -12.72 -9.58
N GLU A 59 2.29 -12.84 -9.46
CA GLU A 59 1.36 -11.89 -10.04
C GLU A 59 1.27 -10.63 -9.20
N LEU A 60 0.91 -9.52 -9.83
CA LEU A 60 0.59 -8.30 -9.11
C LEU A 60 -0.57 -8.58 -8.15
N THR A 61 -0.29 -8.44 -6.86
CA THR A 61 -1.24 -8.76 -5.79
C THR A 61 -1.32 -7.60 -4.81
N VAL A 62 -2.53 -7.21 -4.42
CA VAL A 62 -2.83 -6.15 -3.46
C VAL A 62 -3.77 -6.65 -2.37
N CYS A 63 -3.94 -5.90 -1.28
CA CYS A 63 -4.87 -6.30 -0.22
C CYS A 63 -6.33 -6.22 -0.70
N HIS A 64 -7.12 -7.24 -0.35
CA HIS A 64 -8.57 -7.13 -0.33
C HIS A 64 -9.00 -6.38 0.95
N ALA A 65 -9.83 -5.36 0.79
CA ALA A 65 -10.25 -4.47 1.88
C ALA A 65 -11.66 -4.83 2.39
N TRP A 66 -11.82 -6.03 2.99
CA TRP A 66 -13.12 -6.52 3.51
C TRP A 66 -13.74 -5.64 4.61
N TRP A 67 -12.97 -4.74 5.20
CA TRP A 67 -13.42 -3.81 6.24
C TRP A 67 -14.05 -2.52 5.68
N ARG A 68 -14.03 -2.34 4.35
CA ARG A 68 -14.60 -1.17 3.68
C ARG A 68 -16.06 -1.39 3.35
N ASP A 69 -16.81 -0.30 3.36
CA ASP A 69 -18.20 -0.30 2.91
C ASP A 69 -18.32 -0.60 1.41
N ALA A 70 -19.47 -1.12 0.99
CA ALA A 70 -19.71 -1.57 -0.39
C ALA A 70 -19.61 -0.46 -1.46
N TRP A 71 -19.63 0.81 -1.09
CA TRP A 71 -19.45 1.93 -2.01
C TRP A 71 -17.98 2.28 -2.27
N HIS A 72 -17.05 1.72 -1.50
CA HIS A 72 -15.63 1.82 -1.75
C HIS A 72 -15.13 0.68 -2.65
N THR A 73 -13.99 0.92 -3.30
CA THR A 73 -13.29 -0.19 -3.95
C THR A 73 -12.93 -1.28 -2.93
N PRO A 74 -13.03 -2.56 -3.29
CA PRO A 74 -12.65 -3.67 -2.41
C PRO A 74 -11.13 -3.83 -2.25
N LEU A 75 -10.32 -2.94 -2.83
CA LEU A 75 -8.86 -2.99 -2.76
C LEU A 75 -8.30 -1.99 -1.74
N ASN A 76 -7.14 -2.34 -1.20
CA ASN A 76 -6.28 -1.44 -0.44
C ASN A 76 -4.83 -1.68 -0.84
N SER A 77 -4.15 -0.64 -1.30
CA SER A 77 -2.78 -0.70 -1.82
C SER A 77 -1.68 -0.52 -0.76
N SER A 78 -1.98 -0.80 0.51
CA SER A 78 -0.98 -0.70 1.59
C SER A 78 0.03 -1.85 1.59
N ILE A 79 -0.32 -3.01 0.99
CA ILE A 79 0.62 -4.07 0.67
C ILE A 79 0.45 -4.40 -0.81
N ILE A 80 1.55 -4.34 -1.55
CA ILE A 80 1.58 -4.69 -2.97
C ILE A 80 2.77 -5.59 -3.22
N SER A 81 2.57 -6.72 -3.92
CA SER A 81 3.67 -7.59 -4.34
C SER A 81 3.56 -7.95 -5.81
N TRP A 82 4.71 -8.10 -6.47
CA TRP A 82 4.81 -8.52 -7.85
C TRP A 82 6.19 -9.11 -8.14
N CYS A 83 6.30 -9.82 -9.26
CA CYS A 83 7.58 -10.33 -9.74
C CYS A 83 7.80 -9.87 -11.19
N GLY A 84 9.00 -9.41 -11.48
CA GLY A 84 9.38 -8.95 -12.82
C GLY A 84 8.81 -7.58 -13.18
N ASP A 85 8.70 -7.33 -14.48
CA ASP A 85 8.26 -6.04 -15.03
C ASP A 85 6.74 -5.88 -14.95
N ARG A 86 6.30 -4.83 -14.28
CA ARG A 86 4.93 -4.36 -14.21
C ARG A 86 4.83 -2.87 -14.51
N SER A 87 5.74 -2.36 -15.33
CA SER A 87 5.67 -0.97 -15.82
C SER A 87 4.37 -0.66 -16.55
N ASP A 88 3.63 -1.69 -17.02
CA ASP A 88 2.29 -1.56 -17.59
C ASP A 88 1.33 -0.74 -16.71
N VAL A 89 1.47 -0.84 -15.38
CA VAL A 89 0.66 -0.08 -14.41
C VAL A 89 0.98 1.41 -14.48
N PHE A 90 2.27 1.75 -14.47
CA PHE A 90 2.71 3.14 -14.57
C PHE A 90 2.47 3.71 -15.98
N ASP A 91 2.76 2.93 -17.02
CA ASP A 91 2.52 3.30 -18.42
C ASP A 91 1.04 3.58 -18.71
N PHE A 92 0.14 2.89 -18.01
CA PHE A 92 -1.30 3.19 -18.08
C PHE A 92 -1.58 4.58 -17.49
N PHE A 93 -1.08 4.87 -16.30
CA PHE A 93 -1.33 6.12 -15.60
C PHE A 93 -0.75 7.34 -16.33
N ILE A 94 0.47 7.24 -16.87
CA ILE A 94 1.15 8.38 -17.52
C ILE A 94 0.54 8.78 -18.87
N LYS A 95 -0.43 8.04 -19.41
CA LYS A 95 -1.16 8.44 -20.64
C LYS A 95 -1.94 9.74 -20.43
N ASP A 96 -2.51 9.93 -19.25
CA ASP A 96 -3.24 11.14 -18.87
C ASP A 96 -3.30 11.27 -17.34
N PRO A 97 -2.20 11.67 -16.69
CA PRO A 97 -2.13 11.72 -15.23
C PRO A 97 -3.17 12.66 -14.61
N GLU A 98 -3.39 13.83 -15.23
CA GLU A 98 -4.36 14.81 -14.73
C GLU A 98 -5.77 14.24 -14.71
N TYR A 99 -6.17 13.60 -15.81
CA TYR A 99 -7.46 12.92 -15.90
C TYR A 99 -7.61 11.83 -14.83
N TYR A 100 -6.59 10.97 -14.66
CA TYR A 100 -6.68 9.88 -13.71
C TYR A 100 -6.67 10.35 -12.24
N MET A 101 -5.89 11.38 -11.92
CA MET A 101 -5.90 11.98 -10.58
C MET A 101 -7.27 12.61 -10.26
N LEU A 102 -7.90 13.29 -11.22
CA LEU A 102 -9.23 13.85 -11.05
C LEU A 102 -10.31 12.76 -10.95
N LYS A 103 -10.27 11.77 -11.82
CA LYS A 103 -11.24 10.66 -11.87
C LYS A 103 -11.17 9.81 -10.60
N TYR A 104 -9.98 9.51 -10.12
CA TYR A 104 -9.72 8.63 -8.97
C TYR A 104 -9.30 9.43 -7.73
N ASN A 105 -10.06 10.48 -7.40
CA ASN A 105 -9.76 11.40 -6.31
C ASN A 105 -9.67 10.75 -4.92
N LEU A 106 -10.16 9.51 -4.76
CA LEU A 106 -10.00 8.71 -3.54
C LEU A 106 -8.69 7.91 -3.50
N GLY A 107 -7.88 7.99 -4.55
CA GLY A 107 -6.56 7.37 -4.62
C GLY A 107 -6.44 6.22 -5.63
N ILE A 108 -5.28 5.59 -5.62
CA ILE A 108 -4.91 4.58 -6.63
C ILE A 108 -5.64 3.25 -6.49
N ASP A 109 -6.27 2.96 -5.35
CA ASP A 109 -6.98 1.70 -5.14
C ASP A 109 -8.06 1.46 -6.20
N GLN A 110 -8.84 2.50 -6.51
CA GLN A 110 -9.89 2.43 -7.53
C GLN A 110 -9.30 2.37 -8.94
N LEU A 111 -8.23 3.15 -9.21
CA LEU A 111 -7.52 3.08 -10.49
C LEU A 111 -7.05 1.64 -10.77
N LEU A 112 -6.40 1.02 -9.79
CA LEU A 112 -5.93 -0.36 -9.89
C LEU A 112 -7.09 -1.34 -10.11
N TYR A 113 -8.17 -1.19 -9.35
CA TYR A 113 -9.32 -2.08 -9.42
C TYR A 113 -10.02 -2.06 -10.78
N GLU A 114 -10.19 -0.86 -11.35
CA GLU A 114 -10.94 -0.71 -12.61
C GLU A 114 -10.11 -1.04 -13.85
N ASN A 115 -8.77 -0.92 -13.81
CA ASN A 115 -7.98 -0.89 -15.03
C ASN A 115 -6.85 -1.92 -15.09
N ILE A 116 -6.48 -2.52 -13.96
CA ILE A 116 -5.29 -3.37 -13.89
C ILE A 116 -5.68 -4.80 -13.55
N ASN A 117 -5.17 -5.76 -14.32
CA ASN A 117 -5.31 -7.16 -13.98
C ASN A 117 -4.39 -7.52 -12.81
N LEU A 118 -4.97 -7.90 -11.69
CA LEU A 118 -4.28 -8.20 -10.44
C LEU A 118 -5.00 -9.28 -9.63
N GLN A 119 -4.28 -9.82 -8.65
CA GLN A 119 -4.81 -10.72 -7.63
C GLN A 119 -5.00 -9.98 -6.32
N THR A 120 -5.72 -10.60 -5.38
CA THR A 120 -5.88 -10.04 -4.04
C THR A 120 -5.39 -11.01 -2.97
N TYR A 121 -4.74 -10.44 -1.94
CA TYR A 121 -4.58 -11.14 -0.67
C TYR A 121 -5.92 -11.27 0.03
N ASN A 122 -6.04 -12.30 0.87
CA ASN A 122 -7.19 -12.52 1.74
C ASN A 122 -6.78 -12.35 3.21
N GLU A 123 -7.75 -12.28 4.11
CA GLU A 123 -7.49 -12.20 5.55
C GLU A 123 -6.58 -13.34 6.05
N SER A 124 -6.74 -14.52 5.50
CA SER A 124 -5.91 -15.70 5.82
C SER A 124 -4.43 -15.56 5.45
N ASP A 125 -4.06 -14.55 4.63
CA ASP A 125 -2.67 -14.24 4.30
C ASP A 125 -1.93 -13.49 5.43
N GLY A 126 -2.59 -13.22 6.56
CA GLY A 126 -1.94 -12.75 7.79
C GLY A 126 -1.79 -11.23 7.91
N TYR A 127 -2.66 -10.46 7.27
CA TYR A 127 -2.79 -9.01 7.50
C TYR A 127 -4.20 -8.66 7.98
N CYS A 128 -4.31 -7.52 8.65
CA CYS A 128 -5.60 -6.98 9.06
C CYS A 128 -5.61 -5.45 9.06
N SER A 129 -6.81 -4.88 8.98
CA SER A 129 -7.02 -3.48 9.32
C SER A 129 -7.22 -3.34 10.83
N TYR A 130 -6.58 -2.34 11.45
CA TYR A 130 -6.81 -2.04 12.86
C TYR A 130 -8.29 -1.75 13.18
N GLN A 131 -9.08 -1.41 12.17
CA GLN A 131 -10.53 -1.18 12.32
C GLN A 131 -11.31 -2.44 12.68
N THR A 132 -10.79 -3.61 12.32
CA THR A 132 -11.47 -4.90 12.50
C THR A 132 -10.82 -5.79 13.53
N VAL A 133 -9.59 -5.47 13.95
CA VAL A 133 -8.83 -6.32 14.89
C VAL A 133 -9.11 -5.90 16.32
N THR A 134 -9.42 -6.90 17.17
CA THR A 134 -9.66 -6.69 18.60
C THR A 134 -8.44 -7.01 19.47
N SER A 135 -7.47 -7.77 18.94
CA SER A 135 -6.24 -8.15 19.63
C SER A 135 -5.03 -8.16 18.69
N GLU A 136 -3.81 -8.10 19.26
CA GLU A 136 -2.53 -8.16 18.54
C GLU A 136 -2.22 -9.55 17.96
N GLU A 137 -3.03 -10.54 18.22
CA GLU A 137 -2.68 -11.94 17.95
C GLU A 137 -3.02 -12.31 16.51
N ASN A 138 -2.15 -13.11 15.91
CA ASN A 138 -2.33 -13.86 14.66
C ASN A 138 -2.06 -13.13 13.32
N TYR A 139 -1.62 -11.87 13.32
CA TYR A 139 -1.31 -11.17 12.06
C TYR A 139 0.16 -10.78 12.00
N SER A 140 0.75 -10.91 10.81
CA SER A 140 2.12 -10.45 10.55
C SER A 140 2.17 -8.96 10.20
N VAL A 141 1.08 -8.42 9.67
CA VAL A 141 0.99 -7.02 9.23
C VAL A 141 -0.32 -6.38 9.69
N TYR A 142 -0.22 -5.19 10.25
CA TYR A 142 -1.35 -4.36 10.68
C TYR A 142 -1.37 -3.07 9.86
N LEU A 143 -2.50 -2.80 9.22
CA LEU A 143 -2.73 -1.61 8.41
C LEU A 143 -3.40 -0.53 9.24
N PHE A 144 -2.75 0.63 9.39
CA PHE A 144 -3.28 1.79 10.11
C PHE A 144 -3.95 2.81 9.19
N ASN A 145 -4.59 2.33 8.17
CA ASN A 145 -5.36 3.14 7.24
C ASN A 145 -6.42 3.99 7.97
N GLN A 146 -6.48 5.29 7.68
CA GLN A 146 -7.42 6.28 8.26
C GLN A 146 -7.13 6.73 9.71
N LEU A 147 -5.89 6.72 10.15
CA LEU A 147 -5.45 7.19 11.48
C LEU A 147 -5.93 8.61 11.85
N TYR A 148 -6.22 9.45 10.87
CA TYR A 148 -6.56 10.86 11.09
C TYR A 148 -8.00 11.14 11.45
N GLN A 149 -8.88 10.15 11.44
CA GLN A 149 -10.30 10.34 11.73
C GLN A 149 -10.72 9.67 13.05
N LYS A 150 -10.54 10.39 14.17
CA LYS A 150 -11.30 10.25 15.42
C LYS A 150 -11.49 8.84 16.04
N MET A 151 -10.72 7.82 15.66
CA MET A 151 -10.92 6.50 16.20
C MET A 151 -10.11 6.30 17.48
N ARG A 152 -10.74 5.70 18.47
CA ARG A 152 -10.04 5.20 19.66
C ARG A 152 -9.17 4.03 19.23
N LEU A 153 -7.90 4.30 19.03
CA LEU A 153 -6.93 3.25 18.75
C LEU A 153 -6.95 2.23 19.90
N PRO A 154 -6.87 0.94 19.61
CA PRO A 154 -6.74 -0.09 20.62
C PRO A 154 -5.58 0.22 21.55
N GLY A 155 -5.69 -0.14 22.83
CA GLY A 155 -4.65 0.18 23.83
C GLY A 155 -3.24 -0.31 23.47
N TRP A 156 -3.14 -1.40 22.71
CA TRP A 156 -1.89 -1.94 22.20
C TRP A 156 -1.19 -1.04 21.17
N HIS A 157 -1.91 -0.16 20.49
CA HIS A 157 -1.33 0.80 19.54
C HIS A 157 -0.32 1.74 20.20
N LYS A 158 -0.49 2.08 21.46
CA LYS A 158 0.44 2.94 22.22
C LYS A 158 1.86 2.36 22.26
N LYS A 159 2.00 1.06 22.12
CA LYS A 159 3.29 0.36 22.08
C LYS A 159 4.09 0.69 20.81
N TYR A 160 3.41 1.06 19.74
CA TYR A 160 3.99 1.32 18.42
C TYR A 160 3.88 2.79 18.03
N GLN A 161 3.98 3.71 19.01
CA GLN A 161 3.91 5.14 18.73
C GLN A 161 4.85 5.47 17.55
N LEU A 162 4.25 5.60 16.37
CA LEU A 162 4.92 6.24 15.26
C LEU A 162 5.06 7.71 15.65
N PRO A 163 6.26 8.31 15.51
CA PRO A 163 6.39 9.74 15.67
C PRO A 163 5.50 10.40 14.60
N LEU A 164 4.54 11.18 15.08
CA LEU A 164 3.73 12.10 14.26
C LEU A 164 4.63 13.23 13.76
#